data_8996ba93bea5587c92bfca668057a489
#
_entry.id   8996ba93bea5587c92bfca668057a489
#
_cell.length_a   1.000
_cell.length_b   1.000
_cell.length_c   1.000
_cell.angle_alpha   90.00
_cell.angle_beta   90.00
_cell.angle_gamma   90.00
#
_symmetry.space_group_name_H-M   'P 1'
#
loop_
_entity.id
_entity.type
_entity.pdbx_description
1 polymer ?
#
loop_
_entity_poly.entity_id
_entity_poly.type
_entity_poly.pdbx_seq_one_letter_code
_entity_poly.pdbx_strand_id
1 'polypeptide(L)' 'MPEVRVNTGSEVHERLCRARAFIHERYQEPINLDQISREACLSRYHFLRLFREEFQTTPHQYLIDRRIEKAKELLRH' A
#
# COMPACT_ATOMS: atom_id res chain seq x y z
N MET A 1 -20.28 0.28 -24.93
CA MET A 1 -19.95 0.24 -24.42
C MET A 1 -19.70 0.23 -23.59
N PRO A 2 -19.44 0.25 -23.14
CA PRO A 2 -19.02 0.18 -22.28
C PRO A 2 -18.73 0.07 -21.43
N GLU A 3 -18.51 -0.18 -21.18
CA GLU A 3 -18.21 -0.40 -20.43
C GLU A 3 -17.84 -0.32 -19.59
N VAL A 4 -17.61 -0.09 -19.35
CA VAL A 4 -17.17 0.04 -18.65
C VAL A 4 -17.17 0.02 -17.45
N ARG A 5 -17.33 0.11 -16.92
CA ARG A 5 -17.33 0.09 -15.81
C ARG A 5 -17.25 -0.72 -15.07
N VAL A 6 -17.57 -0.91 -15.15
CA VAL A 6 -17.64 -1.83 -14.52
C VAL A 6 -16.69 -2.36 -13.66
N ASN A 7 -15.61 -2.15 -13.71
CA ASN A 7 -14.59 -2.70 -12.95
C ASN A 7 -14.14 -1.84 -11.81
N THR A 8 -15.06 -1.44 -10.97
CA THR A 8 -14.75 -0.67 -9.77
C THR A 8 -13.80 -1.43 -8.86
N GLY A 9 -14.01 -2.75 -8.73
CA GLY A 9 -13.12 -3.56 -7.90
C GLY A 9 -11.72 -3.62 -8.45
N SER A 10 -11.59 -3.74 -9.77
CA SER A 10 -10.29 -3.80 -10.40
C SER A 10 -9.56 -2.46 -10.27
N GLU A 11 -10.28 -1.37 -10.42
CA GLU A 11 -9.69 -0.05 -10.28
C GLU A 11 -9.18 0.20 -8.87
N VAL A 12 -9.97 -0.21 -7.88
CA VAL A 12 -9.57 -0.07 -6.48
C VAL A 12 -8.34 -0.93 -6.23
N HIS A 13 -8.32 -2.13 -6.76
CA HIS A 13 -7.16 -3.01 -6.60
C HIS A 13 -5.90 -2.35 -7.15
N GLU A 14 -5.99 -1.72 -8.32
CA GLU A 14 -4.85 -1.06 -8.91
C GLU A 14 -4.35 0.09 -8.04
N ARG A 15 -5.29 0.84 -7.46
CA ARG A 15 -4.92 1.93 -6.55
C ARG A 15 -4.22 1.41 -5.31
N LEU A 16 -4.70 0.30 -4.77
CA LEU A 16 -4.07 -0.30 -3.60
C LEU A 16 -2.69 -0.84 -3.93
N CYS A 17 -2.53 -1.43 -5.11
CA CYS A 17 -1.23 -1.91 -5.54
C CYS A 17 -0.25 -0.76 -5.73
N ARG A 18 -0.73 0.37 -6.23
CA ARG A 18 0.12 1.54 -6.39
C ARG A 18 0.62 2.04 -5.04
N ALA A 19 -0.27 2.05 -4.05
CA ALA A 19 0.11 2.47 -2.71
C ALA A 19 1.11 1.49 -2.10
N ARG A 20 0.90 0.19 -2.31
CA ARG A 20 1.81 -0.82 -1.81
C ARG A 20 3.19 -0.66 -2.46
N ALA A 21 3.22 -0.40 -3.75
CA ALA A 21 4.47 -0.17 -4.46
C ALA A 21 5.18 1.06 -3.91
N PHE A 22 4.42 2.09 -3.58
CA PHE A 22 4.96 3.30 -3.00
C PHE A 22 5.68 2.99 -1.67
N ILE A 23 5.04 2.18 -0.83
CA ILE A 23 5.66 1.76 0.43
C ILE A 23 6.93 0.96 0.14
N HIS A 24 6.84 0.05 -0.81
CA HIS A 24 7.96 -0.84 -1.15
C HIS A 24 9.17 -0.05 -1.64
N GLU A 25 8.92 1.03 -2.37
CA GLU A 25 10.01 1.84 -2.91
C GLU A 25 10.55 2.85 -1.91
N ARG A 26 9.73 3.27 -0.95
CA ARG A 26 10.10 4.37 -0.06
C ARG A 26 10.08 4.01 1.41
N TYR A 27 10.17 2.72 1.73
CA TYR A 27 10.08 2.30 3.12
C TYR A 27 11.21 2.87 3.99
N GLN A 28 12.31 3.30 3.38
CA GLN A 28 13.42 3.87 4.13
C GLN A 28 13.22 5.35 4.45
N GLU A 29 12.21 5.96 3.86
CA GLU A 29 11.90 7.36 4.09
C GLU A 29 10.83 7.48 5.18
N PRO A 30 10.73 8.64 5.84
CA PRO A 30 9.71 8.82 6.88
C PRO A 30 8.35 9.10 6.27
N ILE A 31 7.80 8.12 5.56
CA ILE A 31 6.48 8.25 4.94
C ILE A 31 5.40 8.02 5.99
N ASN A 32 4.24 8.62 5.75
CA ASN A 32 3.12 8.50 6.67
C ASN A 32 1.87 8.05 5.93
N LEU A 33 0.82 7.77 6.71
CA LEU A 33 -0.42 7.27 6.15
C LEU A 33 -1.05 8.23 5.15
N ASP A 34 -0.95 9.53 5.41
CA ASP A 34 -1.51 10.51 4.47
C ASP A 34 -0.87 10.40 3.10
N GLN A 35 0.44 10.28 3.07
CA GLN A 35 1.16 10.15 1.80
C GLN A 35 0.77 8.87 1.08
N ILE A 36 0.70 7.76 1.83
CA ILE A 36 0.39 6.47 1.24
C ILE A 36 -1.03 6.43 0.70
N SER A 37 -2.00 6.92 1.47
CA SER A 37 -3.40 6.90 1.01
C SER A 37 -3.60 7.83 -0.18
N ARG A 38 -2.82 8.91 -0.25
CA ARG A 38 -2.89 9.83 -1.38
C ARG A 38 -2.44 9.16 -2.66
N GLU A 39 -1.47 8.26 -2.57
CA GLU A 39 -1.03 7.48 -3.74
C GLU A 39 -2.15 6.59 -4.25
N ALA A 40 -3.03 6.15 -3.37
CA ALA A 40 -4.17 5.33 -3.75
C ALA A 40 -5.37 6.18 -4.18
N CYS A 41 -5.28 7.50 -4.03
CA CYS A 41 -6.39 8.41 -4.31
C CYS A 41 -7.62 8.06 -3.49
N LEU A 42 -7.39 7.69 -2.22
CA LEU A 42 -8.45 7.33 -1.29
C LEU A 42 -8.28 8.09 0.01
N SER A 43 -9.38 8.26 0.74
CA SER A 43 -9.29 8.83 2.08
C SER A 43 -8.54 7.84 2.99
N ARG A 44 -7.99 8.35 4.09
CA ARG A 44 -7.25 7.49 5.01
C ARG A 44 -8.09 6.34 5.52
N TYR A 45 -9.33 6.64 5.90
CA TYR A 45 -10.23 5.62 6.46
C TYR A 45 -10.53 4.54 5.43
N HIS A 46 -10.91 4.95 4.23
CA HIS A 46 -11.20 4.01 3.15
C HIS A 46 -9.98 3.19 2.78
N PHE A 47 -8.85 3.87 2.69
CA PHE A 47 -7.60 3.21 2.31
C PHE A 47 -7.22 2.14 3.32
N LEU A 48 -7.28 2.47 4.61
CA LEU A 48 -6.93 1.50 5.65
C LEU A 48 -7.78 0.24 5.56
N ARG A 49 -9.09 0.43 5.42
CA ARG A 49 -9.99 -0.70 5.38
C ARG A 49 -9.77 -1.57 4.15
N LEU A 50 -9.66 -0.93 2.98
CA LEU A 50 -9.52 -1.66 1.74
C LEU A 50 -8.16 -2.34 1.63
N PHE A 51 -7.12 -1.67 2.09
CA PHE A 51 -5.77 -2.25 2.07
C PHE A 51 -5.74 -3.52 2.94
N ARG A 52 -6.35 -3.42 4.12
CA ARG A 52 -6.37 -4.56 5.03
C ARG A 52 -7.18 -5.72 4.46
N GLU A 53 -8.29 -5.42 3.78
CA GLU A 53 -9.08 -6.47 3.16
C GLU A 53 -8.34 -7.14 2.01
N GLU A 54 -7.62 -6.34 1.24
CA GLU A 54 -6.94 -6.86 0.05
C GLU A 54 -5.68 -7.63 0.40
N PHE A 55 -4.86 -7.12 1.32
CA PHE A 55 -3.54 -7.68 1.58
C PHE A 55 -3.41 -8.34 2.94
N GLN A 56 -4.49 -8.39 3.73
CA GLN A 56 -4.53 -9.02 5.05
C GLN A 56 -3.48 -8.46 6.00
N THR A 57 -3.14 -7.19 5.83
CA THR A 57 -2.23 -6.49 6.72
C THR A 57 -2.51 -5.00 6.59
N THR A 58 -2.09 -4.22 7.57
CA THR A 58 -2.27 -2.77 7.48
C THR A 58 -1.08 -2.17 6.73
N PRO A 59 -1.25 -0.97 6.17
CA PRO A 59 -0.12 -0.29 5.53
C PRO A 59 1.05 -0.07 6.49
N HIS A 60 0.74 0.26 7.75
CA HIS A 60 1.79 0.47 8.75
C HIS A 60 2.56 -0.81 9.01
N GLN A 61 1.85 -1.92 9.18
CA GLN A 61 2.51 -3.20 9.42
C GLN A 61 3.33 -3.62 8.21
N TYR A 62 2.82 -3.39 7.01
CA TYR A 62 3.55 -3.70 5.80
C TYR A 62 4.87 -2.91 5.74
N LEU A 63 4.80 -1.63 6.11
CA LEU A 63 5.99 -0.78 6.14
C LEU A 63 7.02 -1.31 7.14
N ILE A 64 6.54 -1.69 8.33
CA ILE A 64 7.43 -2.23 9.36
C ILE A 64 8.08 -3.52 8.88
N ASP A 65 7.30 -4.40 8.27
CA ASP A 65 7.82 -5.66 7.77
C ASP A 65 8.90 -5.45 6.72
N ARG A 66 8.70 -4.49 5.84
CA ARG A 66 9.70 -4.17 4.83
C ARG A 66 11.00 -3.67 5.46
N ARG A 67 10.87 -2.85 6.50
CA ARG A 67 12.04 -2.33 7.19
C ARG A 67 12.79 -3.44 7.92
N ILE A 68 12.04 -4.37 8.51
CA ILE A 68 12.66 -5.49 9.20
C ILE A 68 13.38 -6.40 8.22
N GLU A 69 12.78 -6.67 7.07
CA GLU A 69 13.42 -7.50 6.07
C GLU A 69 14.73 -6.90 5.60
N LYS A 70 14.75 -5.58 5.39
CA LYS A 70 15.97 -4.93 4.96
C LYS A 70 17.05 -5.02 6.04
N ALA A 71 16.64 -4.85 7.30
CA ALA A 71 17.58 -4.96 8.40
C ALA A 71 18.20 -6.36 8.47
N LYS A 72 17.39 -7.39 8.24
CA LYS A 72 17.87 -8.75 8.22
C LYS A 72 18.88 -8.98 7.10
N GLU A 73 18.59 -8.42 5.92
CA GLU A 73 19.52 -8.55 4.80
C GLU A 73 20.86 -7.94 5.14
N LEU A 74 20.85 -6.78 5.77
CA LEU A 74 22.09 -6.10 6.12
C LEU A 74 22.88 -6.87 7.17
N LEU A 75 22.19 -7.58 8.06
CA LEU A 75 22.86 -8.34 9.11
C LEU A 75 23.46 -9.66 8.62
N ARG A 76 23.06 -10.09 7.43
CA ARG A 76 23.61 -11.34 6.88
C ARG A 76 25.00 -11.18 6.29
N HIS A 77 25.44 -9.97 6.17
CA HIS A 77 26.79 -9.72 5.60
C HIS A 77 27.79 -9.32 6.69
#